data_494602a45f1c925b6e833bc9a7832fde
#
_entry.id   494602a45f1c925b6e833bc9a7832fde
#
_cell.length_a   1.000
_cell.length_b   1.000
_cell.length_c   1.000
_cell.angle_alpha   90.00
_cell.angle_beta   90.00
_cell.angle_gamma   90.00
#
_symmetry.space_group_name_H-M   'P 1'
#
loop_
_entity.id
_entity.type
_entity.pdbx_description
1 polymer ?
#
loop_
_entity_poly.entity_id
_entity_poly.type
_entity_poly.pdbx_seq_one_letter_code
_entity_poly.pdbx_strand_id
1 'polypeptide(L)'
;MDVSAEHLVDQARERFQLQDYYGAIHLLEEVVAAGRAFADAHHMLGLSYSLVGQQDQALAQLDRALALNPHYVEALVHRAIVLNELGREAEADAAFRRAAQVGGEPRQGFAAHVASKLANQHAALGDAYLGAGGLTQAIGQYQEALALGPAFHDLRYKLGRMLLEAGRALDAREHFEIIVRARPTYLDAAAMLGLACYLAGDGLAAKAVWEECRERRPEDPRVEAYLAMLARNDSAVTVGVPASGGDGDPPSSASRSGRRKKS
;
A
#
# COMPACT_ATOMS: atom_id res chain seq x y z
N MET A 1 -8.72 35.08 37.81
CA MET A 1 -7.62 35.30 36.85
C MET A 1 -8.05 34.59 35.57
N ASP A 2 -8.31 35.36 34.53
CA ASP A 2 -8.72 34.81 33.24
C ASP A 2 -7.51 34.19 32.59
N VAL A 3 -7.43 32.88 32.57
CA VAL A 3 -6.35 32.13 31.87
C VAL A 3 -6.56 32.40 30.40
N SER A 4 -5.48 32.82 29.71
CA SER A 4 -5.61 33.12 28.27
C SER A 4 -5.95 31.84 27.48
N ALA A 5 -6.78 31.98 26.44
CA ALA A 5 -7.14 30.85 25.58
C ALA A 5 -5.89 30.16 24.98
N GLU A 6 -4.85 30.91 24.68
CA GLU A 6 -3.58 30.37 24.20
C GLU A 6 -2.92 29.45 25.23
N HIS A 7 -2.92 29.84 26.50
CA HIS A 7 -2.34 29.01 27.57
C HIS A 7 -3.12 27.71 27.76
N LEU A 8 -4.46 27.73 27.66
CA LEU A 8 -5.29 26.52 27.71
C LEU A 8 -5.01 25.59 26.52
N VAL A 9 -4.84 26.14 25.32
CA VAL A 9 -4.48 25.36 24.13
C VAL A 9 -3.08 24.73 24.28
N ASP A 10 -2.10 25.46 24.84
CA ASP A 10 -0.77 24.90 25.07
C ASP A 10 -0.79 23.77 26.11
N GLN A 11 -1.55 23.93 27.20
CA GLN A 11 -1.76 22.86 28.18
C GLN A 11 -2.48 21.65 27.56
N ALA A 12 -3.48 21.88 26.70
CA ALA A 12 -4.17 20.81 26.01
C ALA A 12 -3.23 20.04 25.07
N ARG A 13 -2.32 20.76 24.39
CA ARG A 13 -1.29 20.13 23.54
C ARG A 13 -0.34 19.26 24.35
N GLU A 14 0.07 19.73 25.53
CA GLU A 14 0.92 18.94 26.45
C GLU A 14 0.18 17.67 26.92
N ARG A 15 -1.10 17.80 27.34
CA ARG A 15 -1.93 16.65 27.71
C ARG A 15 -2.06 15.66 26.57
N PHE A 16 -2.31 16.15 25.36
CA PHE A 16 -2.41 15.31 24.15
C PHE A 16 -1.13 14.52 23.89
N GLN A 17 0.04 15.17 24.03
CA GLN A 17 1.36 14.51 23.86
C GLN A 17 1.60 13.42 24.91
N LEU A 18 1.07 13.61 26.12
CA LEU A 18 1.09 12.64 27.21
C LEU A 18 -0.01 11.54 27.08
N GLN A 19 -0.75 11.52 25.96
CA GLN A 19 -1.87 10.62 25.69
C GLN A 19 -3.06 10.78 26.68
N ASP A 20 -3.08 11.86 27.45
CA ASP A 20 -4.23 12.25 28.28
C ASP A 20 -5.25 12.98 27.41
N TYR A 21 -5.96 12.20 26.56
CA TYR A 21 -6.93 12.76 25.61
C TYR A 21 -8.15 13.35 26.30
N TYR A 22 -8.57 12.80 27.43
CA TYR A 22 -9.68 13.36 28.22
C TYR A 22 -9.32 14.70 28.86
N GLY A 23 -8.10 14.84 29.38
CA GLY A 23 -7.59 16.10 29.88
C GLY A 23 -7.47 17.14 28.78
N ALA A 24 -7.01 16.75 27.58
CA ALA A 24 -6.97 17.63 26.41
C ALA A 24 -8.36 18.09 25.97
N ILE A 25 -9.34 17.18 25.91
CA ILE A 25 -10.75 17.49 25.59
C ILE A 25 -11.28 18.55 26.55
N HIS A 26 -11.14 18.33 27.85
CA HIS A 26 -11.67 19.25 28.86
C HIS A 26 -11.14 20.69 28.68
N LEU A 27 -9.84 20.85 28.51
CA LEU A 27 -9.22 22.17 28.30
C LEU A 27 -9.66 22.81 26.97
N LEU A 28 -9.79 22.04 25.91
CA LEU A 28 -10.20 22.55 24.61
C LEU A 28 -11.68 22.91 24.56
N GLU A 29 -12.54 22.18 25.29
CA GLU A 29 -13.97 22.54 25.46
C GLU A 29 -14.12 23.88 26.16
N GLU A 30 -13.29 24.19 27.16
CA GLU A 30 -13.29 25.52 27.83
C GLU A 30 -12.92 26.64 26.83
N VAL A 31 -11.93 26.40 25.95
CA VAL A 31 -11.54 27.34 24.90
C VAL A 31 -12.67 27.59 23.90
N VAL A 32 -13.37 26.50 23.50
CA VAL A 32 -14.50 26.56 22.57
C VAL A 32 -15.68 27.27 23.21
N ALA A 33 -16.01 26.96 24.46
CA ALA A 33 -17.11 27.58 25.21
C ALA A 33 -16.90 29.09 25.41
N ALA A 34 -15.65 29.52 25.57
CA ALA A 34 -15.31 30.94 25.67
C ALA A 34 -15.38 31.69 24.31
N GLY A 35 -15.74 31.01 23.20
CA GLY A 35 -15.85 31.62 21.88
C GLY A 35 -14.52 32.07 21.30
N ARG A 36 -13.38 31.54 21.80
CA ARG A 36 -12.00 31.92 21.43
C ARG A 36 -11.28 30.84 20.65
N ALA A 37 -12.02 29.86 20.10
CA ALA A 37 -11.44 28.72 19.42
C ALA A 37 -11.03 29.10 17.99
N PHE A 38 -9.80 28.70 17.63
CA PHE A 38 -9.23 28.77 16.30
C PHE A 38 -9.39 27.42 15.59
N ALA A 39 -9.12 27.38 14.29
CA ALA A 39 -9.22 26.16 13.49
C ALA A 39 -8.38 24.99 14.05
N ASP A 40 -7.17 25.28 14.55
CA ASP A 40 -6.28 24.30 15.17
C ASP A 40 -6.78 23.76 16.52
N ALA A 41 -7.45 24.60 17.34
CA ALA A 41 -8.07 24.15 18.58
C ALA A 41 -9.25 23.20 18.31
N HIS A 42 -10.13 23.52 17.35
CA HIS A 42 -11.20 22.62 16.91
C HIS A 42 -10.65 21.33 16.29
N HIS A 43 -9.58 21.41 15.48
CA HIS A 43 -8.92 20.25 14.92
C HIS A 43 -8.36 19.32 16.01
N MET A 44 -7.63 19.87 16.98
CA MET A 44 -7.09 19.10 18.11
C MET A 44 -8.17 18.48 18.97
N LEU A 45 -9.28 19.19 19.22
CA LEU A 45 -10.44 18.68 19.94
C LEU A 45 -11.09 17.51 19.17
N GLY A 46 -11.27 17.68 17.86
CA GLY A 46 -11.79 16.62 16.99
C GLY A 46 -10.91 15.38 16.99
N LEU A 47 -9.58 15.55 16.91
CA LEU A 47 -8.65 14.46 17.00
C LEU A 47 -8.67 13.75 18.36
N SER A 48 -8.79 14.53 19.46
CA SER A 48 -8.90 13.97 20.81
C SER A 48 -10.18 13.14 20.98
N TYR A 49 -11.31 13.62 20.47
CA TYR A 49 -12.57 12.86 20.46
C TYR A 49 -12.49 11.58 19.65
N SER A 50 -11.84 11.61 18.47
CA SER A 50 -11.64 10.41 17.65
C SER A 50 -10.83 9.35 18.40
N LEU A 51 -9.76 9.76 19.09
CA LEU A 51 -8.89 8.85 19.84
C LEU A 51 -9.57 8.22 21.07
N VAL A 52 -10.62 8.83 21.60
CA VAL A 52 -11.44 8.25 22.69
C VAL A 52 -12.71 7.56 22.17
N GLY A 53 -12.85 7.39 20.85
CA GLY A 53 -13.97 6.68 20.24
C GLY A 53 -15.26 7.47 20.08
N GLN A 54 -15.22 8.80 20.26
CA GLN A 54 -16.39 9.68 20.15
C GLN A 54 -16.48 10.30 18.73
N GLN A 55 -16.75 9.45 17.74
CA GLN A 55 -16.61 9.78 16.32
C GLN A 55 -17.55 10.90 15.84
N ASP A 56 -18.79 10.94 16.31
CA ASP A 56 -19.73 12.01 15.93
C ASP A 56 -19.28 13.40 16.44
N GLN A 57 -18.74 13.45 17.66
CA GLN A 57 -18.19 14.68 18.25
C GLN A 57 -16.91 15.08 17.53
N ALA A 58 -16.05 14.11 17.19
CA ALA A 58 -14.87 14.32 16.38
C ALA A 58 -15.21 14.97 15.04
N LEU A 59 -16.18 14.40 14.31
CA LEU A 59 -16.64 14.93 13.04
C LEU A 59 -17.16 16.35 13.15
N ALA A 60 -17.99 16.63 14.17
CA ALA A 60 -18.53 17.97 14.40
C ALA A 60 -17.42 19.01 14.63
N GLN A 61 -16.38 18.67 15.37
CA GLN A 61 -15.27 19.59 15.63
C GLN A 61 -14.39 19.78 14.39
N LEU A 62 -14.13 18.72 13.63
CA LEU A 62 -13.39 18.81 12.37
C LEU A 62 -14.13 19.64 11.32
N ASP A 63 -15.47 19.55 11.27
CA ASP A 63 -16.30 20.41 10.42
C ASP A 63 -16.20 21.88 10.84
N ARG A 64 -16.13 22.17 12.16
CA ARG A 64 -15.89 23.53 12.68
C ARG A 64 -14.50 24.06 12.30
N ALA A 65 -13.47 23.23 12.43
CA ALA A 65 -12.11 23.57 11.98
C ALA A 65 -12.09 23.96 10.50
N LEU A 66 -12.78 23.18 9.65
CA LEU A 66 -12.88 23.41 8.21
C LEU A 66 -13.77 24.59 7.83
N ALA A 67 -14.75 24.93 8.65
CA ALA A 67 -15.55 26.16 8.49
C ALA A 67 -14.69 27.42 8.72
N LEU A 68 -13.76 27.37 9.68
CA LEU A 68 -12.81 28.45 9.97
C LEU A 68 -11.66 28.51 8.98
N ASN A 69 -11.14 27.35 8.56
CA ASN A 69 -10.08 27.23 7.57
C ASN A 69 -10.41 26.13 6.55
N PRO A 70 -11.07 26.46 5.42
CA PRO A 70 -11.46 25.49 4.39
C PRO A 70 -10.29 24.75 3.72
N HIS A 71 -9.06 25.27 3.88
CA HIS A 71 -7.82 24.74 3.33
C HIS A 71 -6.95 24.00 4.36
N TYR A 72 -7.53 23.67 5.52
CA TYR A 72 -6.81 22.97 6.58
C TYR A 72 -6.67 21.49 6.23
N VAL A 73 -5.56 21.13 5.59
CA VAL A 73 -5.31 19.79 5.03
C VAL A 73 -5.40 18.70 6.10
N GLU A 74 -4.77 18.91 7.26
CA GLU A 74 -4.80 17.94 8.36
C GLU A 74 -6.22 17.69 8.88
N ALA A 75 -7.04 18.74 8.95
CA ALA A 75 -8.44 18.60 9.35
C ALA A 75 -9.28 17.84 8.31
N LEU A 76 -9.04 18.07 7.00
CA LEU A 76 -9.66 17.31 5.92
C LEU A 76 -9.32 15.82 6.00
N VAL A 77 -8.08 15.48 6.30
CA VAL A 77 -7.60 14.11 6.42
C VAL A 77 -8.20 13.43 7.65
N HIS A 78 -8.15 14.06 8.82
CA HIS A 78 -8.73 13.48 10.03
C HIS A 78 -10.25 13.32 9.88
N ARG A 79 -10.93 14.27 9.21
CA ARG A 79 -12.33 14.14 8.85
C ARG A 79 -12.61 12.90 8.00
N ALA A 80 -11.78 12.65 7.00
CA ALA A 80 -11.92 11.48 6.15
C ALA A 80 -11.73 10.17 6.94
N ILE A 81 -10.77 10.13 7.87
CA ILE A 81 -10.53 8.97 8.73
C ILE A 81 -11.76 8.71 9.60
N VAL A 82 -12.28 9.74 10.28
CA VAL A 82 -13.49 9.62 11.12
C VAL A 82 -14.70 9.18 10.31
N LEU A 83 -14.86 9.69 9.08
CA LEU A 83 -15.93 9.26 8.18
C LEU A 83 -15.81 7.78 7.78
N ASN A 84 -14.60 7.28 7.54
CA ASN A 84 -14.37 5.86 7.29
C ASN A 84 -14.73 5.00 8.50
N GLU A 85 -14.35 5.41 9.71
CA GLU A 85 -14.71 4.72 10.95
C GLU A 85 -16.24 4.70 11.19
N LEU A 86 -16.95 5.72 10.70
CA LEU A 86 -18.42 5.79 10.70
C LEU A 86 -19.07 5.02 9.52
N GLY A 87 -18.30 4.38 8.64
CA GLY A 87 -18.79 3.67 7.45
C GLY A 87 -19.29 4.58 6.32
N ARG A 88 -18.94 5.88 6.35
CA ARG A 88 -19.35 6.91 5.36
C ARG A 88 -18.30 7.05 4.26
N GLU A 89 -17.99 5.94 3.57
CA GLU A 89 -16.89 5.82 2.61
C GLU A 89 -16.90 6.89 1.51
N ALA A 90 -18.04 7.14 0.89
CA ALA A 90 -18.15 8.12 -0.21
C ALA A 90 -17.77 9.55 0.24
N GLU A 91 -18.11 9.92 1.49
CA GLU A 91 -17.77 11.23 2.04
C GLU A 91 -16.30 11.27 2.49
N ALA A 92 -15.76 10.16 2.98
CA ALA A 92 -14.35 10.01 3.28
C ALA A 92 -13.48 10.21 2.03
N ASP A 93 -13.82 9.54 0.93
CA ASP A 93 -13.16 9.71 -0.36
C ASP A 93 -13.23 11.15 -0.88
N ALA A 94 -14.38 11.81 -0.72
CA ALA A 94 -14.51 13.22 -1.12
C ALA A 94 -13.61 14.13 -0.27
N ALA A 95 -13.49 13.87 1.05
CA ALA A 95 -12.63 14.63 1.94
C ALA A 95 -11.13 14.39 1.61
N PHE A 96 -10.71 13.16 1.31
CA PHE A 96 -9.35 12.85 0.85
C PHE A 96 -9.03 13.54 -0.48
N ARG A 97 -9.93 13.48 -1.48
CA ARG A 97 -9.74 14.20 -2.75
C ARG A 97 -9.60 15.70 -2.53
N ARG A 98 -10.40 16.29 -1.65
CA ARG A 98 -10.31 17.71 -1.32
C ARG A 98 -8.99 18.04 -0.62
N ALA A 99 -8.51 17.21 0.31
CA ALA A 99 -7.21 17.36 0.95
C ALA A 99 -6.07 17.37 -0.09
N ALA A 100 -6.11 16.46 -1.05
CA ALA A 100 -5.16 16.39 -2.14
C ALA A 100 -5.19 17.64 -3.05
N GLN A 101 -6.40 18.15 -3.36
CA GLN A 101 -6.56 19.37 -4.18
C GLN A 101 -6.05 20.64 -3.48
N VAL A 102 -6.34 20.77 -2.18
CA VAL A 102 -5.93 21.91 -1.37
C VAL A 102 -4.42 21.91 -1.12
N GLY A 103 -3.84 20.72 -0.94
CA GLY A 103 -2.40 20.54 -0.75
C GLY A 103 -1.56 20.86 -1.98
N GLY A 104 -2.17 21.15 -3.12
CA GLY A 104 -1.49 21.35 -4.40
C GLY A 104 -1.16 20.03 -5.10
N GLU A 105 -0.79 20.07 -6.39
CA GLU A 105 -0.41 18.88 -7.14
C GLU A 105 0.63 18.04 -6.39
N PRO A 106 0.57 16.71 -6.43
CA PRO A 106 1.44 15.81 -5.64
C PRO A 106 2.94 16.01 -5.87
N ARG A 107 3.33 16.88 -6.75
CA ARG A 107 4.72 17.09 -7.16
C ARG A 107 5.47 18.22 -6.46
N GLN A 108 4.83 19.17 -5.72
CA GLN A 108 5.58 20.32 -5.16
C GLN A 108 5.01 20.97 -3.89
N GLY A 109 4.03 20.46 -3.14
CA GLY A 109 3.34 21.30 -2.17
C GLY A 109 3.13 20.86 -0.73
N PHE A 110 3.22 19.58 -0.39
CA PHE A 110 3.19 19.22 1.02
C PHE A 110 4.57 19.42 1.64
N ALA A 111 4.64 20.15 2.77
CA ALA A 111 5.83 20.02 3.60
C ALA A 111 6.07 18.52 3.83
N ALA A 112 7.28 18.03 3.67
CA ALA A 112 7.61 16.59 3.66
C ALA A 112 7.04 15.83 4.85
N HIS A 113 6.90 16.48 6.02
CA HIS A 113 6.29 15.89 7.21
C HIS A 113 4.77 15.65 7.08
N VAL A 114 4.04 16.51 6.35
CA VAL A 114 2.59 16.34 6.11
C VAL A 114 2.34 15.21 5.14
N ALA A 115 3.10 15.14 4.04
CA ALA A 115 3.05 14.05 3.09
C ALA A 115 3.35 12.70 3.78
N SER A 116 4.37 12.65 4.65
CA SER A 116 4.71 11.46 5.42
C SER A 116 3.60 11.03 6.38
N LYS A 117 2.98 11.99 7.08
CA LYS A 117 1.89 11.72 8.00
C LYS A 117 0.66 11.17 7.27
N LEU A 118 0.28 11.79 6.14
CA LEU A 118 -0.78 11.32 5.26
C LEU A 118 -0.53 9.91 4.72
N ALA A 119 0.67 9.67 4.20
CA ALA A 119 1.05 8.36 3.70
C ALA A 119 0.95 7.27 4.78
N ASN A 120 1.38 7.58 6.01
CA ASN A 120 1.25 6.66 7.13
C ASN A 120 -0.21 6.39 7.51
N GLN A 121 -1.11 7.37 7.39
CA GLN A 121 -2.53 7.19 7.65
C GLN A 121 -3.21 6.32 6.58
N HIS A 122 -2.92 6.54 5.31
CA HIS A 122 -3.35 5.63 4.24
C HIS A 122 -2.81 4.21 4.46
N ALA A 123 -1.55 4.07 4.87
CA ALA A 123 -0.97 2.77 5.17
C ALA A 123 -1.68 2.09 6.36
N ALA A 124 -1.98 2.82 7.44
CA ALA A 124 -2.73 2.30 8.59
C ALA A 124 -4.15 1.86 8.21
N LEU A 125 -4.84 2.63 7.35
CA LEU A 125 -6.14 2.26 6.82
C LEU A 125 -6.03 1.02 5.92
N GLY A 126 -4.98 0.93 5.11
CA GLY A 126 -4.69 -0.27 4.33
C GLY A 126 -4.47 -1.51 5.20
N ASP A 127 -3.73 -1.39 6.30
CA ASP A 127 -3.54 -2.48 7.27
C ASP A 127 -4.88 -2.89 7.93
N ALA A 128 -5.76 -1.95 8.23
CA ALA A 128 -7.10 -2.22 8.77
C ALA A 128 -7.98 -2.99 7.76
N TYR A 129 -8.00 -2.58 6.48
CA TYR A 129 -8.70 -3.31 5.43
C TYR A 129 -8.14 -4.72 5.27
N LEU A 130 -6.82 -4.90 5.30
CA LEU A 130 -6.19 -6.21 5.22
C LEU A 130 -6.61 -7.10 6.39
N GLY A 131 -6.64 -6.57 7.62
CA GLY A 131 -7.14 -7.28 8.80
C GLY A 131 -8.61 -7.69 8.72
N ALA A 132 -9.42 -6.94 7.97
CA ALA A 132 -10.81 -7.25 7.67
C ALA A 132 -11.02 -8.14 6.42
N GLY A 133 -9.93 -8.60 5.77
CA GLY A 133 -9.99 -9.41 4.55
C GLY A 133 -10.22 -8.60 3.26
N GLY A 134 -10.21 -7.29 3.32
CA GLY A 134 -10.40 -6.38 2.18
C GLY A 134 -9.11 -6.12 1.40
N LEU A 135 -8.55 -7.16 0.75
CA LEU A 135 -7.27 -7.07 0.03
C LEU A 135 -7.26 -5.98 -1.05
N THR A 136 -8.33 -5.84 -1.82
CA THR A 136 -8.44 -4.83 -2.89
C THR A 136 -8.43 -3.41 -2.34
N GLN A 137 -9.17 -3.16 -1.26
CA GLN A 137 -9.21 -1.87 -0.57
C GLN A 137 -7.84 -1.53 0.05
N ALA A 138 -7.19 -2.53 0.66
CA ALA A 138 -5.85 -2.39 1.21
C ALA A 138 -4.84 -1.97 0.13
N ILE A 139 -4.84 -2.62 -1.03
CA ILE A 139 -3.99 -2.28 -2.19
C ILE A 139 -4.22 -0.81 -2.58
N GLY A 140 -5.47 -0.38 -2.72
CA GLY A 140 -5.81 1.01 -3.05
C GLY A 140 -5.23 2.01 -2.04
N GLN A 141 -5.37 1.74 -0.75
CA GLN A 141 -4.84 2.63 0.28
C GLN A 141 -3.30 2.71 0.28
N TYR A 142 -2.61 1.60 0.03
CA TYR A 142 -1.16 1.61 -0.10
C TYR A 142 -0.67 2.32 -1.38
N GLN A 143 -1.46 2.29 -2.47
CA GLN A 143 -1.17 3.07 -3.68
C GLN A 143 -1.28 4.57 -3.40
N GLU A 144 -2.32 5.03 -2.69
CA GLU A 144 -2.47 6.42 -2.25
C GLU A 144 -1.31 6.84 -1.31
N ALA A 145 -0.92 5.98 -0.37
CA ALA A 145 0.22 6.24 0.50
C ALA A 145 1.52 6.46 -0.31
N LEU A 146 1.75 5.66 -1.34
CA LEU A 146 2.94 5.78 -2.21
C LEU A 146 2.86 6.95 -3.20
N ALA A 147 1.66 7.41 -3.57
CA ALA A 147 1.51 8.65 -4.35
C ALA A 147 1.97 9.87 -3.55
N LEU A 148 1.75 9.87 -2.23
CA LEU A 148 2.22 10.91 -1.31
C LEU A 148 3.71 10.79 -0.96
N GLY A 149 4.22 9.57 -0.86
CA GLY A 149 5.61 9.27 -0.48
C GLY A 149 6.24 8.19 -1.37
N PRO A 150 6.66 8.51 -2.60
CA PRO A 150 7.22 7.50 -3.53
C PRO A 150 8.49 6.81 -3.02
N ALA A 151 9.19 7.43 -2.06
CA ALA A 151 10.42 6.91 -1.47
C ALA A 151 10.19 5.97 -0.26
N PHE A 152 8.95 5.70 0.13
CA PHE A 152 8.65 4.79 1.25
C PHE A 152 8.78 3.33 0.80
N HIS A 153 10.00 2.81 0.85
CA HIS A 153 10.32 1.44 0.39
C HIS A 153 9.67 0.35 1.23
N ASP A 154 9.42 0.59 2.50
CA ASP A 154 8.67 -0.29 3.41
C ASP A 154 7.20 -0.43 3.01
N LEU A 155 6.53 0.68 2.70
CA LEU A 155 5.16 0.66 2.18
C LEU A 155 5.10 0.00 0.80
N ARG A 156 6.07 0.29 -0.06
CA ARG A 156 6.20 -0.32 -1.39
C ARG A 156 6.40 -1.85 -1.29
N TYR A 157 7.19 -2.31 -0.32
CA TYR A 157 7.38 -3.73 -0.05
C TYR A 157 6.07 -4.41 0.37
N LYS A 158 5.31 -3.80 1.29
CA LYS A 158 4.00 -4.30 1.71
C LYS A 158 3.02 -4.35 0.52
N LEU A 159 2.96 -3.30 -0.30
CA LEU A 159 2.12 -3.29 -1.51
C LEU A 159 2.51 -4.41 -2.48
N GLY A 160 3.80 -4.60 -2.75
CA GLY A 160 4.28 -5.68 -3.60
C GLY A 160 3.83 -7.07 -3.11
N ARG A 161 3.88 -7.31 -1.80
CA ARG A 161 3.37 -8.56 -1.20
C ARG A 161 1.87 -8.76 -1.39
N MET A 162 1.08 -7.71 -1.16
CA MET A 162 -0.38 -7.76 -1.37
C MET A 162 -0.74 -7.98 -2.85
N LEU A 163 0.03 -7.42 -3.77
CA LEU A 163 -0.14 -7.65 -5.20
C LEU A 163 0.16 -9.10 -5.59
N LEU A 164 1.17 -9.74 -4.98
CA LEU A 164 1.41 -11.19 -5.15
C LEU A 164 0.24 -12.02 -4.64
N GLU A 165 -0.29 -11.69 -3.46
CA GLU A 165 -1.45 -12.36 -2.87
C GLU A 165 -2.70 -12.19 -3.75
N ALA A 166 -2.85 -11.04 -4.40
CA ALA A 166 -3.92 -10.77 -5.36
C ALA A 166 -3.69 -11.41 -6.75
N GLY A 167 -2.60 -12.18 -6.96
CA GLY A 167 -2.24 -12.78 -8.24
C GLY A 167 -1.69 -11.79 -9.29
N ARG A 168 -1.37 -10.57 -8.89
CA ARG A 168 -0.86 -9.48 -9.77
C ARG A 168 0.68 -9.48 -9.78
N ALA A 169 1.26 -10.57 -10.27
CA ALA A 169 2.71 -10.81 -10.20
C ALA A 169 3.54 -9.79 -10.99
N LEU A 170 3.06 -9.32 -12.15
CA LEU A 170 3.75 -8.29 -12.94
C LEU A 170 3.82 -6.96 -12.21
N ASP A 171 2.72 -6.52 -11.63
CA ASP A 171 2.69 -5.27 -10.87
C ASP A 171 3.58 -5.36 -9.62
N ALA A 172 3.56 -6.50 -8.94
CA ALA A 172 4.43 -6.75 -7.79
C ALA A 172 5.91 -6.68 -8.17
N ARG A 173 6.29 -7.25 -9.32
CA ARG A 173 7.64 -7.20 -9.87
C ARG A 173 8.14 -5.76 -10.00
N GLU A 174 7.34 -4.87 -10.60
CA GLU A 174 7.71 -3.45 -10.77
C GLU A 174 8.01 -2.78 -9.42
N HIS A 175 7.17 -3.03 -8.41
CA HIS A 175 7.38 -2.48 -7.07
C HIS A 175 8.66 -3.01 -6.41
N PHE A 176 8.96 -4.29 -6.52
CA PHE A 176 10.19 -4.86 -5.95
C PHE A 176 11.44 -4.43 -6.73
N GLU A 177 11.38 -4.29 -8.06
CA GLU A 177 12.49 -3.75 -8.87
C GLU A 177 12.87 -2.33 -8.43
N ILE A 178 11.88 -1.46 -8.16
CA ILE A 178 12.13 -0.11 -7.64
C ILE A 178 12.88 -0.17 -6.30
N ILE A 179 12.49 -1.07 -5.39
CA ILE A 179 13.15 -1.21 -4.10
C ILE A 179 14.58 -1.70 -4.27
N VAL A 180 14.80 -2.77 -5.02
CA VAL A 180 16.12 -3.38 -5.21
C VAL A 180 17.07 -2.42 -5.91
N ARG A 181 16.59 -1.64 -6.88
CA ARG A 181 17.37 -0.60 -7.55
C ARG A 181 17.80 0.52 -6.60
N ALA A 182 16.90 0.96 -5.70
CA ALA A 182 17.18 2.02 -4.74
C ALA A 182 18.00 1.52 -3.53
N ARG A 183 17.81 0.27 -3.13
CA ARG A 183 18.44 -0.36 -1.97
C ARG A 183 18.89 -1.79 -2.31
N PRO A 184 20.03 -1.96 -2.97
CA PRO A 184 20.52 -3.29 -3.39
C PRO A 184 20.80 -4.26 -2.23
N THR A 185 20.97 -3.73 -1.01
CA THR A 185 21.17 -4.54 0.21
C THR A 185 19.87 -5.04 0.85
N TYR A 186 18.72 -4.65 0.32
CA TYR A 186 17.43 -5.09 0.85
C TYR A 186 17.08 -6.49 0.29
N LEU A 187 17.75 -7.52 0.84
CA LEU A 187 17.67 -8.90 0.34
C LEU A 187 16.27 -9.50 0.43
N ASP A 188 15.45 -9.07 1.42
CA ASP A 188 14.06 -9.55 1.49
C ASP A 188 13.23 -9.07 0.28
N ALA A 189 13.46 -7.85 -0.19
CA ALA A 189 12.80 -7.36 -1.40
C ALA A 189 13.33 -8.06 -2.66
N ALA A 190 14.62 -8.37 -2.71
CA ALA A 190 15.21 -9.14 -3.80
C ALA A 190 14.65 -10.58 -3.85
N ALA A 191 14.52 -11.25 -2.71
CA ALA A 191 13.90 -12.57 -2.65
C ALA A 191 12.44 -12.55 -3.16
N MET A 192 11.68 -11.52 -2.80
CA MET A 192 10.30 -11.33 -3.28
C MET A 192 10.24 -10.91 -4.75
N LEU A 193 11.25 -10.20 -5.28
CA LEU A 193 11.40 -9.95 -6.71
C LEU A 193 11.52 -11.25 -7.49
N GLY A 194 12.37 -12.17 -7.02
CA GLY A 194 12.51 -13.50 -7.62
C GLY A 194 11.17 -14.25 -7.64
N LEU A 195 10.40 -14.19 -6.54
CA LEU A 195 9.07 -14.80 -6.48
C LEU A 195 8.09 -14.15 -7.47
N ALA A 196 8.11 -12.82 -7.59
CA ALA A 196 7.29 -12.10 -8.56
C ALA A 196 7.64 -12.49 -10.01
N CYS A 197 8.93 -12.57 -10.33
CA CYS A 197 9.41 -13.06 -11.64
C CYS A 197 8.92 -14.48 -11.92
N TYR A 198 9.04 -15.39 -10.95
CA TYR A 198 8.60 -16.78 -11.09
C TYR A 198 7.10 -16.87 -11.36
N LEU A 199 6.28 -16.17 -10.56
CA LEU A 199 4.82 -16.16 -10.73
C LEU A 199 4.37 -15.45 -12.00
N ALA A 200 5.19 -14.54 -12.55
CA ALA A 200 4.99 -13.94 -13.86
C ALA A 200 5.42 -14.83 -15.03
N GLY A 201 5.94 -16.04 -14.77
CA GLY A 201 6.41 -16.99 -15.78
C GLY A 201 7.87 -16.82 -16.24
N ASP A 202 8.62 -15.90 -15.62
CA ASP A 202 10.03 -15.65 -15.92
C ASP A 202 10.94 -16.41 -14.95
N GLY A 203 11.01 -17.74 -15.15
CA GLY A 203 11.81 -18.63 -14.30
C GLY A 203 13.31 -18.34 -14.37
N LEU A 204 13.82 -17.84 -15.52
CA LEU A 204 15.24 -17.51 -15.67
C LEU A 204 15.61 -16.29 -14.85
N ALA A 205 14.81 -15.22 -14.91
CA ALA A 205 15.02 -14.04 -14.08
C ALA A 205 14.88 -14.37 -12.58
N ALA A 206 13.90 -15.18 -12.21
CA ALA A 206 13.72 -15.64 -10.83
C ALA A 206 14.98 -16.34 -10.30
N LYS A 207 15.53 -17.28 -11.09
CA LYS A 207 16.75 -18.01 -10.73
C LYS A 207 17.92 -17.09 -10.50
N ALA A 208 18.17 -16.18 -11.44
CA ALA A 208 19.28 -15.23 -11.35
C ALA A 208 19.20 -14.37 -10.08
N VAL A 209 18.01 -13.84 -9.77
CA VAL A 209 17.80 -13.03 -8.57
C VAL A 209 18.00 -13.85 -7.28
N TRP A 210 17.50 -15.09 -7.21
CA TRP A 210 17.68 -15.93 -6.02
C TRP A 210 19.12 -16.44 -5.85
N GLU A 211 19.86 -16.70 -6.94
CA GLU A 211 21.29 -17.04 -6.88
C GLU A 211 22.10 -15.86 -6.33
N GLU A 212 21.81 -14.63 -6.76
CA GLU A 212 22.42 -13.43 -6.18
C GLU A 212 22.07 -13.25 -4.70
N CYS A 213 20.82 -13.51 -4.31
CA CYS A 213 20.42 -13.48 -2.89
C CYS A 213 21.19 -14.52 -2.07
N ARG A 214 21.36 -15.74 -2.58
CA ARG A 214 22.11 -16.81 -1.94
C ARG A 214 23.58 -16.47 -1.76
N GLU A 215 24.23 -15.87 -2.75
CA GLU A 215 25.61 -15.41 -2.62
C GLU A 215 25.81 -14.40 -1.49
N ARG A 216 24.84 -13.51 -1.30
CA ARG A 216 24.88 -12.48 -0.26
C ARG A 216 24.41 -12.95 1.12
N ARG A 217 23.50 -13.92 1.20
CA ARG A 217 22.94 -14.51 2.42
C ARG A 217 22.77 -16.02 2.21
N PRO A 218 23.86 -16.81 2.37
CA PRO A 218 23.85 -18.25 2.08
C PRO A 218 22.89 -19.07 2.93
N GLU A 219 22.50 -18.58 4.11
CA GLU A 219 21.67 -19.30 5.06
C GLU A 219 20.17 -18.86 5.04
N ASP A 220 19.71 -18.16 4.00
CA ASP A 220 18.27 -17.80 3.94
C ASP A 220 17.44 -19.01 3.46
N PRO A 221 16.65 -19.64 4.37
CA PRO A 221 15.93 -20.87 4.03
C PRO A 221 14.84 -20.65 2.99
N ARG A 222 14.37 -19.41 2.81
CA ARG A 222 13.35 -19.07 1.80
C ARG A 222 13.95 -19.14 0.40
N VAL A 223 15.15 -18.59 0.23
CA VAL A 223 15.88 -18.58 -1.05
C VAL A 223 16.22 -20.01 -1.47
N GLU A 224 16.70 -20.83 -0.54
CA GLU A 224 16.97 -22.26 -0.81
C GLU A 224 15.69 -23.02 -1.19
N ALA A 225 14.59 -22.77 -0.50
CA ALA A 225 13.30 -23.38 -0.83
C ALA A 225 12.82 -22.98 -2.24
N TYR A 226 12.98 -21.71 -2.63
CA TYR A 226 12.59 -21.21 -3.95
C TYR A 226 13.47 -21.82 -5.07
N LEU A 227 14.77 -21.89 -4.88
CA LEU A 227 15.67 -22.52 -5.84
C LEU A 227 15.39 -24.03 -5.99
N ALA A 228 15.10 -24.72 -4.89
CA ALA A 228 14.71 -26.12 -4.91
C ALA A 228 13.36 -26.35 -5.62
N MET A 229 12.41 -25.45 -5.46
CA MET A 229 11.12 -25.48 -6.16
C MET A 229 11.31 -25.33 -7.68
N LEU A 230 12.14 -24.38 -8.09
CA LEU A 230 12.44 -24.15 -9.50
C LEU A 230 13.11 -25.39 -10.13
N ALA A 231 14.10 -25.99 -9.48
CA ALA A 231 14.80 -27.16 -9.96
C ALA A 231 13.88 -28.38 -10.15
N ARG A 232 12.86 -28.55 -9.29
CA ARG A 232 11.85 -29.62 -9.44
C ARG A 232 10.98 -29.40 -10.66
N ASN A 233 10.58 -28.15 -10.93
CA ASN A 233 9.74 -27.84 -12.09
C ASN A 233 10.51 -28.00 -13.40
N ASP A 234 11.78 -27.61 -13.46
CA ASP A 234 12.63 -27.84 -14.63
C ASP A 234 12.81 -29.34 -14.90
N SER A 235 12.95 -30.15 -13.86
CA SER A 235 13.05 -31.62 -13.98
C SER A 235 11.75 -32.26 -14.47
N ALA A 236 10.60 -31.73 -14.09
CA ALA A 236 9.30 -32.24 -14.53
C ALA A 236 9.01 -31.94 -16.01
N VAL A 237 9.50 -30.80 -16.51
CA VAL A 237 9.37 -30.43 -17.94
C VAL A 237 10.25 -31.29 -18.83
N THR A 238 11.45 -31.66 -18.36
CA THR A 238 12.41 -32.49 -19.14
C THR A 238 12.01 -33.96 -19.23
N VAL A 239 11.20 -34.49 -18.31
CA VAL A 239 10.70 -35.88 -18.32
C VAL A 239 9.49 -36.06 -19.23
N GLY A 240 8.84 -35.00 -19.65
CA GLY A 240 7.59 -35.01 -20.43
C GLY A 240 7.72 -34.99 -21.95
N VAL A 241 8.93 -35.01 -22.53
CA VAL A 241 9.11 -35.12 -23.98
C VAL A 241 9.40 -36.59 -24.33
N PRO A 242 8.45 -37.35 -24.89
CA PRO A 242 8.79 -38.63 -25.45
C PRO A 242 9.69 -38.41 -26.66
N ALA A 243 10.89 -38.96 -26.60
CA ALA A 243 11.77 -39.05 -27.74
C ALA A 243 11.02 -39.82 -28.85
N SER A 244 10.54 -39.16 -29.86
CA SER A 244 10.12 -39.78 -31.11
C SER A 244 11.40 -40.15 -31.90
N GLY A 245 12.01 -41.24 -31.48
CA GLY A 245 12.94 -41.99 -32.30
C GLY A 245 12.15 -42.97 -33.15
N GLY A 246 12.30 -42.91 -34.42
CA GLY A 246 11.69 -43.83 -35.34
C GLY A 246 12.23 -43.59 -36.75
N ASP A 247 13.42 -44.11 -37.00
CA ASP A 247 13.88 -44.41 -38.36
C ASP A 247 12.81 -45.27 -39.05
N GLY A 248 12.37 -44.84 -40.19
CA GLY A 248 11.45 -45.55 -41.05
C GLY A 248 11.71 -45.17 -42.51
N ASP A 249 12.58 -45.95 -43.15
CA ASP A 249 12.85 -45.92 -44.57
C ASP A 249 11.61 -45.83 -45.43
N PRO A 250 11.66 -45.20 -46.60
CA PRO A 250 10.56 -45.17 -47.56
C PRO A 250 10.55 -46.45 -48.41
N PRO A 251 9.40 -47.12 -48.63
CA PRO A 251 9.35 -48.17 -49.64
C PRO A 251 9.17 -47.59 -51.03
N SER A 252 10.02 -48.14 -51.92
CA SER A 252 10.16 -48.05 -53.35
C SER A 252 8.85 -48.20 -54.10
N SER A 253 8.81 -47.44 -55.17
CA SER A 253 8.03 -47.51 -56.38
C SER A 253 7.35 -48.83 -56.75
N ALA A 254 6.05 -48.77 -57.14
CA ALA A 254 5.58 -49.58 -58.29
C ALA A 254 4.34 -48.95 -58.98
N SER A 255 4.48 -48.74 -60.23
CA SER A 255 3.55 -48.35 -61.27
C SER A 255 2.33 -49.25 -61.42
N ARG A 256 1.18 -48.70 -61.83
CA ARG A 256 0.29 -49.15 -62.90
C ARG A 256 -1.02 -48.37 -62.87
N SER A 257 -1.21 -47.52 -63.87
CA SER A 257 -2.04 -47.72 -65.06
C SER A 257 -3.48 -48.12 -64.81
N GLY A 258 -4.41 -47.37 -65.27
CA GLY A 258 -5.70 -47.86 -65.63
C GLY A 258 -6.88 -46.93 -65.45
N ARG A 259 -7.14 -46.12 -66.46
CA ARG A 259 -8.37 -45.98 -67.23
C ARG A 259 -9.73 -45.64 -66.54
N ARG A 260 -10.21 -44.47 -66.93
CA ARG A 260 -11.59 -44.23 -67.49
C ARG A 260 -12.80 -44.64 -66.70
N LYS A 261 -13.76 -43.83 -66.45
CA LYS A 261 -14.84 -43.23 -67.24
C LYS A 261 -15.92 -42.68 -66.33
N LYS A 262 -16.38 -41.50 -66.70
CA LYS A 262 -17.80 -41.11 -66.87
C LYS A 262 -18.81 -41.53 -65.75
N SER A 263 -19.38 -40.63 -65.10
CA SER A 263 -20.63 -39.93 -65.40
C SER A 263 -20.77 -38.72 -64.48
#